data_f21229144a3d830f33a7b272e0ce58f0
#
_entry.id   f21229144a3d830f33a7b272e0ce58f0
#
_cell.length_a   1.000
_cell.length_b   1.000
_cell.length_c   1.000
_cell.angle_alpha   90.00
_cell.angle_beta   90.00
_cell.angle_gamma   90.00
#
_symmetry.space_group_name_H-M   'P 1'
#
loop_
_entity.id
_entity.type
_entity.pdbx_description
1 polymer ?
#
loop_
_entity_poly.entity_id
_entity_poly.type
_entity_poly.pdbx_seq_one_letter_code
_entity_poly.pdbx_strand_id
1 'polypeptide(L)'
;MKKNLKFVLFSLAFLVSAAHINATIGKDPALKSKDVTYSIGNQNFKGYIAWKEDGKAVKPGILVVHEWWGLNDYAKMRADMLADLSYVAMAVDMFGDGKVYETAADAQNAAGYIFSHPDLLKERITKAYDILTSQENVDKQHIVAVGYCFGGTVALNAAAIGLPLEVVASFHGGLTDFKASEMMKNTKVLICNGAADAFVPQADIDNFKSEMDKYGITYEFKNYEGATHAFTNKYSTEAGKKFNMPIAYNEAADKASWQDMISFFEKYFPAK
;
A
#
# COMPACT_ATOMS: atom_id res chain seq x y z
N MET A 1 -33.44 -76.29 -0.61
CA MET A 1 -31.98 -76.03 -0.39
C MET A 1 -31.70 -74.56 -0.57
N LYS A 2 -31.62 -73.78 0.52
CA LYS A 2 -31.32 -72.30 0.51
C LYS A 2 -29.88 -72.15 0.94
N LYS A 3 -29.03 -71.56 0.04
CA LYS A 3 -27.63 -71.21 0.33
C LYS A 3 -27.59 -69.81 0.90
N ASN A 4 -27.14 -69.64 2.14
CA ASN A 4 -26.89 -68.42 2.80
C ASN A 4 -25.50 -67.87 2.37
N LEU A 5 -25.45 -66.70 1.73
CA LEU A 5 -24.22 -65.98 1.38
C LEU A 5 -23.98 -64.97 2.47
N LYS A 6 -22.93 -65.14 3.27
CA LYS A 6 -22.47 -64.15 4.26
C LYS A 6 -21.62 -63.13 3.59
N PHE A 7 -22.07 -61.84 3.60
CA PHE A 7 -21.29 -60.72 3.25
C PHE A 7 -20.40 -60.28 4.44
N VAL A 8 -19.11 -60.34 4.24
CA VAL A 8 -18.13 -59.79 5.20
C VAL A 8 -17.82 -58.35 4.77
N LEU A 9 -18.27 -57.34 5.56
CA LEU A 9 -17.89 -55.97 5.40
C LEU A 9 -16.49 -55.75 6.03
N PHE A 10 -15.51 -55.42 5.21
CA PHE A 10 -14.23 -54.91 5.67
C PHE A 10 -14.35 -53.39 5.84
N SER A 11 -14.40 -52.91 7.08
CA SER A 11 -14.32 -51.47 7.40
C SER A 11 -12.86 -51.08 7.40
N LEU A 12 -12.44 -50.33 6.37
CA LEU A 12 -11.13 -49.66 6.33
C LEU A 12 -11.26 -48.33 7.08
N ALA A 13 -10.77 -48.30 8.32
CA ALA A 13 -10.67 -47.07 9.08
C ALA A 13 -9.43 -46.28 8.58
N PHE A 14 -9.66 -45.20 7.83
CA PHE A 14 -8.63 -44.22 7.51
C PHE A 14 -8.38 -43.34 8.75
N LEU A 15 -7.28 -43.60 9.45
CA LEU A 15 -6.73 -42.66 10.45
C LEU A 15 -6.10 -41.46 9.72
N VAL A 16 -6.86 -40.38 9.61
CA VAL A 16 -6.30 -39.07 9.22
C VAL A 16 -5.59 -38.49 10.43
N SER A 17 -4.28 -38.63 10.47
CA SER A 17 -3.42 -37.91 11.41
C SER A 17 -3.47 -36.43 11.09
N ALA A 18 -4.20 -35.64 11.88
CA ALA A 18 -4.16 -34.18 11.84
C ALA A 18 -2.82 -33.70 12.43
N ALA A 19 -1.81 -33.60 11.58
CA ALA A 19 -0.61 -32.87 11.94
C ALA A 19 -0.98 -31.38 12.08
N HIS A 20 -1.06 -30.90 13.32
CA HIS A 20 -1.14 -29.47 13.62
C HIS A 20 0.21 -28.84 13.24
N ILE A 21 0.29 -28.30 12.03
CA ILE A 21 1.37 -27.41 11.64
C ILE A 21 1.10 -26.08 12.36
N ASN A 22 1.70 -25.88 13.52
CA ASN A 22 1.90 -24.56 14.10
C ASN A 22 2.89 -23.84 13.18
N ALA A 23 2.39 -23.21 12.11
CA ALA A 23 3.16 -22.28 11.34
C ALA A 23 3.37 -21.02 12.22
N THR A 24 4.48 -20.97 12.94
CA THR A 24 5.11 -19.70 13.26
C THR A 24 5.33 -19.01 11.92
N ILE A 25 4.60 -17.91 11.67
CA ILE A 25 4.83 -17.05 10.52
C ILE A 25 6.18 -16.37 10.78
N GLY A 26 7.27 -17.08 10.58
CA GLY A 26 8.61 -16.53 10.46
C GLY A 26 8.69 -15.80 9.12
N LYS A 27 9.35 -14.64 9.11
CA LYS A 27 9.70 -13.92 7.89
C LYS A 27 10.40 -14.90 6.94
N ASP A 28 10.03 -14.92 5.65
CA ASP A 28 10.73 -15.75 4.64
C ASP A 28 12.24 -15.45 4.73
N PRO A 29 13.13 -16.45 4.92
CA PRO A 29 14.57 -16.21 5.04
C PRO A 29 15.18 -15.48 3.83
N ALA A 30 14.53 -15.55 2.68
CA ALA A 30 14.93 -14.81 1.48
C ALA A 30 14.53 -13.32 1.53
N LEU A 31 13.60 -12.92 2.42
CA LEU A 31 13.21 -11.53 2.60
C LEU A 31 14.27 -10.78 3.40
N LYS A 32 14.89 -9.78 2.77
CA LYS A 32 15.87 -8.88 3.36
C LYS A 32 15.30 -7.50 3.55
N SER A 33 15.85 -6.77 4.52
CA SER A 33 15.48 -5.38 4.72
C SER A 33 16.62 -4.60 5.37
N LYS A 34 16.59 -3.28 5.17
CA LYS A 34 17.52 -2.33 5.82
C LYS A 34 16.82 -1.01 6.08
N ASP A 35 17.16 -0.36 7.17
CA ASP A 35 16.85 1.06 7.35
C ASP A 35 17.83 1.89 6.51
N VAL A 36 17.34 3.01 5.96
CA VAL A 36 18.15 3.97 5.22
C VAL A 36 17.97 5.35 5.81
N THR A 37 19.05 6.08 6.00
CA THR A 37 19.01 7.47 6.44
C THR A 37 19.48 8.37 5.31
N TYR A 38 18.74 9.45 5.06
CA TYR A 38 19.07 10.46 4.07
C TYR A 38 18.69 11.84 4.61
N SER A 39 19.16 12.91 3.98
CA SER A 39 18.91 14.28 4.44
C SER A 39 18.36 15.15 3.32
N ILE A 40 17.52 16.11 3.71
CA ILE A 40 17.03 17.20 2.89
C ILE A 40 17.37 18.47 3.69
N GLY A 41 18.29 19.30 3.18
CA GLY A 41 18.84 20.40 3.97
C GLY A 41 19.42 19.88 5.29
N ASN A 42 18.95 20.45 6.39
CA ASN A 42 19.40 20.09 7.75
C ASN A 42 18.50 19.04 8.43
N GLN A 43 17.46 18.52 7.76
CA GLN A 43 16.55 17.52 8.31
C GLN A 43 16.95 16.12 7.86
N ASN A 44 16.99 15.17 8.78
CA ASN A 44 17.20 13.77 8.50
C ASN A 44 15.86 13.06 8.25
N PHE A 45 15.90 11.99 7.45
CA PHE A 45 14.78 11.11 7.15
C PHE A 45 15.23 9.67 7.32
N LYS A 46 14.31 8.81 7.76
CA LYS A 46 14.56 7.38 7.99
C LYS A 46 13.59 6.56 7.16
N GLY A 47 14.07 6.07 6.00
CA GLY A 47 13.30 5.11 5.20
C GLY A 47 13.59 3.67 5.61
N TYR A 48 12.76 2.75 5.12
CA TYR A 48 12.93 1.31 5.27
C TYR A 48 12.81 0.66 3.90
N ILE A 49 13.83 -0.10 3.47
CA ILE A 49 13.84 -0.79 2.18
C ILE A 49 13.79 -2.29 2.42
N ALA A 50 12.87 -2.98 1.74
CA ALA A 50 12.74 -4.44 1.75
C ALA A 50 12.84 -4.98 0.32
N TRP A 51 13.44 -6.18 0.19
CA TRP A 51 13.55 -6.92 -1.09
C TRP A 51 13.68 -8.41 -0.82
N LYS A 52 13.40 -9.23 -1.82
CA LYS A 52 13.59 -10.68 -1.74
C LYS A 52 14.84 -11.11 -2.49
N GLU A 53 15.64 -11.99 -1.91
CA GLU A 53 16.76 -12.65 -2.60
C GLU A 53 16.23 -13.89 -3.33
N ASP A 54 15.73 -13.69 -4.56
CA ASP A 54 15.12 -14.71 -5.42
C ASP A 54 15.94 -14.99 -6.70
N GLY A 55 17.19 -14.53 -6.73
CA GLY A 55 18.09 -14.70 -7.87
C GLY A 55 17.96 -13.64 -8.97
N LYS A 56 16.95 -12.75 -8.90
CA LYS A 56 16.84 -11.61 -9.83
C LYS A 56 17.78 -10.49 -9.39
N ALA A 57 18.69 -10.08 -10.28
CA ALA A 57 19.66 -9.03 -9.99
C ALA A 57 19.02 -7.64 -9.85
N VAL A 58 17.99 -7.36 -10.66
CA VAL A 58 17.32 -6.05 -10.71
C VAL A 58 15.78 -6.27 -10.68
N LYS A 59 15.06 -5.44 -9.93
CA LYS A 59 13.62 -5.54 -9.73
C LYS A 59 12.95 -4.18 -9.83
N PRO A 60 11.67 -4.13 -10.21
CA PRO A 60 10.92 -2.89 -10.16
C PRO A 60 10.89 -2.32 -8.74
N GLY A 61 10.88 -0.97 -8.65
CA GLY A 61 10.89 -0.25 -7.39
C GLY A 61 9.50 0.22 -6.98
N ILE A 62 9.18 0.14 -5.69
CA ILE A 62 7.93 0.66 -5.13
C ILE A 62 8.19 1.61 -3.98
N LEU A 63 7.66 2.83 -4.06
CA LEU A 63 7.52 3.74 -2.92
C LEU A 63 6.26 3.38 -2.16
N VAL A 64 6.38 3.11 -0.86
CA VAL A 64 5.25 2.84 0.04
C VAL A 64 5.10 4.03 0.98
N VAL A 65 4.05 4.81 0.79
CA VAL A 65 3.82 6.01 1.60
C VAL A 65 2.86 5.70 2.74
N HIS A 66 3.30 6.00 3.96
CA HIS A 66 2.62 5.68 5.21
C HIS A 66 1.30 6.45 5.41
N GLU A 67 0.48 5.98 6.35
CA GLU A 67 -0.66 6.73 6.88
C GLU A 67 -0.21 7.98 7.64
N TRP A 68 -1.12 8.83 8.08
CA TRP A 68 -0.81 10.05 8.82
C TRP A 68 -0.06 9.85 10.16
N TRP A 69 0.02 8.60 10.64
CA TRP A 69 0.76 8.25 11.86
C TRP A 69 2.29 8.32 11.70
N GLY A 70 2.82 8.36 10.48
CA GLY A 70 4.25 8.28 10.20
C GLY A 70 4.71 6.88 9.81
N LEU A 71 6.02 6.73 9.61
CA LEU A 71 6.64 5.47 9.18
C LEU A 71 6.70 4.46 10.34
N ASN A 72 5.57 3.82 10.61
CA ASN A 72 5.40 2.80 11.63
C ASN A 72 5.49 1.37 11.07
N ASP A 73 5.28 0.37 11.93
CA ASP A 73 5.37 -1.05 11.56
C ASP A 73 4.34 -1.46 10.50
N TYR A 74 3.18 -0.79 10.42
CA TYR A 74 2.21 -1.06 9.37
C TYR A 74 2.76 -0.74 7.98
N ALA A 75 3.38 0.43 7.80
CA ALA A 75 3.98 0.81 6.52
C ALA A 75 5.16 -0.10 6.14
N LYS A 76 5.99 -0.49 7.12
CA LYS A 76 7.09 -1.46 6.93
C LYS A 76 6.56 -2.83 6.54
N MET A 77 5.50 -3.31 7.19
CA MET A 77 4.84 -4.58 6.85
C MET A 77 4.33 -4.57 5.39
N ARG A 78 3.72 -3.47 4.93
CA ARG A 78 3.26 -3.34 3.54
C ARG A 78 4.43 -3.35 2.55
N ALA A 79 5.57 -2.76 2.90
CA ALA A 79 6.79 -2.86 2.10
C ALA A 79 7.33 -4.30 2.06
N ASP A 80 7.34 -5.02 3.19
CA ASP A 80 7.70 -6.43 3.25
C ASP A 80 6.80 -7.29 2.35
N MET A 81 5.48 -7.08 2.39
CA MET A 81 4.51 -7.80 1.54
C MET A 81 4.75 -7.57 0.04
N LEU A 82 5.13 -6.35 -0.36
CA LEU A 82 5.48 -6.04 -1.74
C LEU A 82 6.83 -6.65 -2.14
N ALA A 83 7.79 -6.68 -1.22
CA ALA A 83 9.07 -7.34 -1.45
C ALA A 83 8.92 -8.86 -1.66
N ASP A 84 7.96 -9.50 -0.97
CA ASP A 84 7.61 -10.91 -1.21
C ASP A 84 7.08 -11.18 -2.63
N LEU A 85 6.50 -10.16 -3.28
CA LEU A 85 6.08 -10.18 -4.68
C LEU A 85 7.22 -9.85 -5.67
N SER A 86 8.48 -9.92 -5.22
CA SER A 86 9.69 -9.66 -6.02
C SER A 86 9.88 -8.20 -6.45
N TYR A 87 9.41 -7.25 -5.66
CA TYR A 87 9.74 -5.82 -5.80
C TYR A 87 10.85 -5.40 -4.84
N VAL A 88 11.51 -4.27 -5.11
CA VAL A 88 12.27 -3.52 -4.10
C VAL A 88 11.34 -2.44 -3.56
N ALA A 89 10.87 -2.60 -2.33
CA ALA A 89 9.89 -1.71 -1.74
C ALA A 89 10.53 -0.81 -0.68
N MET A 90 10.35 0.50 -0.80
CA MET A 90 10.81 1.50 0.17
C MET A 90 9.64 2.14 0.89
N ALA A 91 9.49 1.86 2.18
CA ALA A 91 8.61 2.65 3.04
C ALA A 91 9.26 4.01 3.33
N VAL A 92 8.55 5.08 2.95
CA VAL A 92 9.04 6.46 2.90
C VAL A 92 8.73 7.17 4.22
N ASP A 93 9.69 7.92 4.76
CA ASP A 93 9.46 8.88 5.83
C ASP A 93 9.07 10.24 5.24
N MET A 94 7.81 10.62 5.39
CA MET A 94 7.31 11.92 4.91
C MET A 94 7.39 13.03 5.96
N PHE A 95 7.69 12.70 7.23
CA PHE A 95 7.70 13.68 8.33
C PHE A 95 9.09 14.08 8.78
N GLY A 96 10.09 13.24 8.55
CA GLY A 96 11.46 13.42 8.97
C GLY A 96 11.75 12.82 10.35
N ASP A 97 13.02 12.52 10.57
CA ASP A 97 13.58 11.93 11.79
C ASP A 97 12.97 10.56 12.18
N GLY A 98 12.19 9.92 11.28
CA GLY A 98 11.44 8.71 11.55
C GLY A 98 10.31 8.93 12.56
N LYS A 99 9.70 10.12 12.57
CA LYS A 99 8.62 10.46 13.51
C LYS A 99 7.40 9.59 13.31
N VAL A 100 6.90 9.07 14.44
CA VAL A 100 5.61 8.39 14.56
C VAL A 100 4.79 9.12 15.61
N TYR A 101 3.53 9.41 15.27
CA TYR A 101 2.63 10.15 16.15
C TYR A 101 1.67 9.20 16.86
N GLU A 102 1.44 9.42 18.14
CA GLU A 102 0.59 8.59 19.00
C GLU A 102 -0.78 9.19 19.28
N THR A 103 -0.98 10.47 18.91
CA THR A 103 -2.26 11.17 19.03
C THR A 103 -2.79 11.58 17.67
N ALA A 104 -4.12 11.56 17.52
CA ALA A 104 -4.76 12.00 16.28
C ALA A 104 -4.51 13.49 15.98
N ALA A 105 -4.43 14.32 17.02
CA ALA A 105 -4.19 15.75 16.86
C ALA A 105 -2.78 16.05 16.28
N ASP A 106 -1.75 15.37 16.80
CA ASP A 106 -0.37 15.55 16.30
C ASP A 106 -0.23 15.00 14.87
N ALA A 107 -0.83 13.83 14.59
CA ALA A 107 -0.83 13.24 13.26
C ALA A 107 -1.55 14.14 12.24
N GLN A 108 -2.71 14.71 12.62
CA GLN A 108 -3.46 15.65 11.78
C GLN A 108 -2.66 16.93 11.51
N ASN A 109 -2.01 17.50 12.52
CA ASN A 109 -1.17 18.68 12.37
C ASN A 109 0.00 18.41 11.41
N ALA A 110 0.67 17.26 11.55
CA ALA A 110 1.80 16.90 10.69
C ALA A 110 1.37 16.67 9.24
N ALA A 111 0.28 15.93 9.00
CA ALA A 111 -0.26 15.72 7.67
C ALA A 111 -0.76 17.03 7.04
N GLY A 112 -1.48 17.86 7.80
CA GLY A 112 -1.96 19.19 7.37
C GLY A 112 -0.81 20.12 7.02
N TYR A 113 0.29 20.07 7.78
CA TYR A 113 1.49 20.85 7.45
C TYR A 113 2.08 20.47 6.09
N ILE A 114 2.18 19.18 5.79
CA ILE A 114 2.66 18.72 4.48
C ILE A 114 1.72 19.18 3.34
N PHE A 115 0.41 19.02 3.50
CA PHE A 115 -0.55 19.43 2.46
C PHE A 115 -0.64 20.95 2.24
N SER A 116 -0.41 21.75 3.29
CA SER A 116 -0.34 23.20 3.16
C SER A 116 1.00 23.72 2.59
N HIS A 117 1.99 22.82 2.40
CA HIS A 117 3.30 23.13 1.84
C HIS A 117 3.63 22.19 0.65
N PRO A 118 3.02 22.38 -0.52
CA PRO A 118 3.19 21.49 -1.68
C PRO A 118 4.64 21.35 -2.16
N ASP A 119 5.44 22.38 -2.00
CA ASP A 119 6.88 22.31 -2.33
C ASP A 119 7.63 21.34 -1.41
N LEU A 120 7.25 21.29 -0.13
CA LEU A 120 7.81 20.37 0.84
C LEU A 120 7.38 18.92 0.54
N LEU A 121 6.10 18.69 0.19
CA LEU A 121 5.62 17.40 -0.28
C LEU A 121 6.46 16.94 -1.48
N LYS A 122 6.59 17.80 -2.49
CA LYS A 122 7.38 17.52 -3.69
C LYS A 122 8.82 17.16 -3.37
N GLU A 123 9.49 17.98 -2.56
CA GLU A 123 10.90 17.77 -2.19
C GLU A 123 11.09 16.41 -1.51
N ARG A 124 10.23 16.08 -0.53
CA ARG A 124 10.34 14.84 0.26
C ARG A 124 10.09 13.59 -0.56
N ILE A 125 9.03 13.58 -1.36
CA ILE A 125 8.71 12.39 -2.17
C ILE A 125 9.71 12.23 -3.34
N THR A 126 10.21 13.31 -3.93
CA THR A 126 11.25 13.26 -4.95
C THR A 126 12.55 12.72 -4.36
N LYS A 127 12.94 13.18 -3.17
CA LYS A 127 14.14 12.65 -2.51
C LYS A 127 14.02 11.16 -2.20
N ALA A 128 12.86 10.71 -1.73
CA ALA A 128 12.61 9.28 -1.52
C ALA A 128 12.70 8.47 -2.83
N TYR A 129 12.15 9.01 -3.92
CA TYR A 129 12.31 8.44 -5.26
C TYR A 129 13.78 8.30 -5.66
N ASP A 130 14.59 9.34 -5.46
CA ASP A 130 16.02 9.31 -5.77
C ASP A 130 16.77 8.26 -4.92
N ILE A 131 16.42 8.13 -3.63
CA ILE A 131 17.01 7.11 -2.76
C ILE A 131 16.64 5.69 -3.21
N LEU A 132 15.38 5.45 -3.57
CA LEU A 132 14.96 4.15 -4.10
C LEU A 132 15.67 3.83 -5.40
N THR A 133 15.68 4.75 -6.36
CA THR A 133 16.29 4.55 -7.67
C THR A 133 17.83 4.52 -7.65
N SER A 134 18.45 4.96 -6.56
CA SER A 134 19.90 4.81 -6.35
C SER A 134 20.33 3.40 -5.93
N GLN A 135 19.37 2.54 -5.52
CA GLN A 135 19.70 1.16 -5.13
C GLN A 135 20.11 0.35 -6.37
N GLU A 136 21.18 -0.44 -6.26
CA GLU A 136 21.73 -1.23 -7.36
C GLU A 136 20.77 -2.31 -7.88
N ASN A 137 19.91 -2.82 -7.03
CA ASN A 137 18.92 -3.84 -7.34
C ASN A 137 17.57 -3.29 -7.81
N VAL A 138 17.46 -1.98 -8.11
CA VAL A 138 16.22 -1.33 -8.58
C VAL A 138 16.29 -1.06 -10.09
N ASP A 139 15.27 -1.53 -10.81
CA ASP A 139 15.01 -1.11 -12.18
C ASP A 139 14.43 0.31 -12.19
N LYS A 140 15.27 1.28 -12.56
CA LYS A 140 14.93 2.70 -12.52
C LYS A 140 13.87 3.11 -13.56
N GLN A 141 13.60 2.26 -14.55
CA GLN A 141 12.60 2.49 -15.57
C GLN A 141 11.19 2.07 -15.08
N HIS A 142 11.14 1.24 -14.05
CA HIS A 142 9.92 0.63 -13.55
C HIS A 142 9.69 1.00 -12.08
N ILE A 143 9.07 2.16 -11.85
CA ILE A 143 8.81 2.68 -10.50
C ILE A 143 7.30 2.90 -10.30
N VAL A 144 6.83 2.49 -9.14
CA VAL A 144 5.43 2.57 -8.68
C VAL A 144 5.35 3.31 -7.35
N ALA A 145 4.24 3.95 -7.07
CA ALA A 145 3.92 4.43 -5.72
C ALA A 145 2.63 3.77 -5.20
N VAL A 146 2.70 3.26 -3.98
CA VAL A 146 1.56 2.75 -3.21
C VAL A 146 1.43 3.60 -1.95
N GLY A 147 0.25 4.11 -1.67
CA GLY A 147 0.04 4.93 -0.49
C GLY A 147 -1.24 4.58 0.26
N TYR A 148 -1.22 4.78 1.57
CA TYR A 148 -2.30 4.46 2.49
C TYR A 148 -2.75 5.73 3.21
N CYS A 149 -4.06 6.05 3.23
CA CYS A 149 -4.61 7.25 3.87
C CYS A 149 -3.91 8.54 3.35
N PHE A 150 -3.25 9.30 4.22
CA PHE A 150 -2.37 10.40 3.88
C PHE A 150 -1.42 10.05 2.71
N GLY A 151 -0.81 8.87 2.77
CA GLY A 151 0.10 8.39 1.73
C GLY A 151 -0.57 8.15 0.38
N GLY A 152 -1.84 7.76 0.35
CA GLY A 152 -2.62 7.63 -0.88
C GLY A 152 -2.76 8.97 -1.61
N THR A 153 -3.06 10.02 -0.87
CA THR A 153 -3.10 11.40 -1.37
C THR A 153 -1.72 11.87 -1.83
N VAL A 154 -0.66 11.57 -1.07
CA VAL A 154 0.72 11.90 -1.45
C VAL A 154 1.14 11.21 -2.75
N ALA A 155 0.82 9.92 -2.92
CA ALA A 155 1.16 9.16 -4.13
C ALA A 155 0.47 9.73 -5.38
N LEU A 156 -0.81 10.13 -5.27
CA LEU A 156 -1.54 10.80 -6.35
C LEU A 156 -0.90 12.15 -6.70
N ASN A 157 -0.59 12.97 -5.70
CA ASN A 157 0.09 14.25 -5.91
C ASN A 157 1.49 14.08 -6.50
N ALA A 158 2.23 13.02 -6.11
CA ALA A 158 3.55 12.70 -6.68
C ALA A 158 3.47 12.50 -8.20
N ALA A 159 2.46 11.77 -8.68
CA ALA A 159 2.22 11.64 -10.12
C ALA A 159 1.81 12.98 -10.76
N ALA A 160 0.92 13.74 -10.10
CA ALA A 160 0.43 15.02 -10.63
C ALA A 160 1.54 16.09 -10.77
N ILE A 161 2.57 16.05 -9.95
CA ILE A 161 3.74 16.93 -10.06
C ILE A 161 4.82 16.40 -11.01
N GLY A 162 4.57 15.25 -11.67
CA GLY A 162 5.42 14.69 -12.71
C GLY A 162 6.54 13.76 -12.23
N LEU A 163 6.43 13.18 -11.03
CA LEU A 163 7.33 12.10 -10.65
C LEU A 163 7.12 10.94 -11.64
N PRO A 164 8.19 10.36 -12.23
CA PRO A 164 8.05 9.35 -13.28
C PRO A 164 7.62 7.99 -12.69
N LEU A 165 6.31 7.88 -12.43
CA LEU A 165 5.65 6.71 -11.88
C LEU A 165 4.83 6.02 -12.98
N GLU A 166 5.04 4.72 -13.22
CA GLU A 166 4.23 3.96 -14.16
C GLU A 166 2.84 3.67 -13.59
N VAL A 167 2.78 3.39 -12.30
CA VAL A 167 1.54 3.08 -11.59
C VAL A 167 1.48 3.82 -10.25
N VAL A 168 0.28 4.27 -9.89
CA VAL A 168 -0.06 4.71 -8.54
C VAL A 168 -1.23 3.90 -8.02
N ALA A 169 -1.10 3.33 -6.81
CA ALA A 169 -2.21 2.72 -6.09
C ALA A 169 -2.47 3.48 -4.78
N SER A 170 -3.66 4.05 -4.64
CA SER A 170 -4.11 4.80 -3.47
C SER A 170 -5.15 4.00 -2.70
N PHE A 171 -4.82 3.61 -1.47
CA PHE A 171 -5.72 2.92 -0.55
C PHE A 171 -6.31 3.92 0.44
N HIS A 172 -7.64 4.05 0.45
CA HIS A 172 -8.38 4.99 1.30
C HIS A 172 -7.72 6.38 1.41
N GLY A 173 -7.14 6.87 0.31
CA GLY A 173 -6.55 8.21 0.22
C GLY A 173 -7.63 9.27 0.06
N GLY A 174 -7.43 10.43 0.68
CA GLY A 174 -8.29 11.60 0.47
C GLY A 174 -8.19 12.09 -0.99
N LEU A 175 -9.34 12.48 -1.55
CA LEU A 175 -9.46 12.98 -2.93
C LEU A 175 -9.85 14.47 -2.99
N THR A 176 -9.99 15.10 -1.83
CA THR A 176 -10.40 16.51 -1.71
C THR A 176 -9.47 17.41 -2.51
N ASP A 177 -10.05 18.26 -3.34
CA ASP A 177 -9.36 19.22 -4.20
C ASP A 177 -8.26 18.62 -5.11
N PHE A 178 -8.32 17.31 -5.37
CA PHE A 178 -7.36 16.67 -6.27
C PHE A 178 -7.37 17.33 -7.65
N LYS A 179 -6.18 17.60 -8.19
CA LYS A 179 -5.95 18.14 -9.52
C LYS A 179 -5.01 17.23 -10.30
N ALA A 180 -5.53 16.65 -11.36
CA ALA A 180 -4.69 15.94 -12.31
C ALA A 180 -3.88 16.92 -13.16
N SER A 181 -2.85 16.43 -13.81
CA SER A 181 -2.04 17.20 -14.74
C SER A 181 -1.67 16.37 -15.97
N GLU A 182 -1.24 17.05 -17.03
CA GLU A 182 -0.71 16.43 -18.24
C GLU A 182 0.47 15.48 -17.96
N MET A 183 1.21 15.72 -16.87
CA MET A 183 2.35 14.90 -16.46
C MET A 183 1.95 13.47 -16.08
N MET A 184 0.69 13.25 -15.68
CA MET A 184 0.15 11.93 -15.33
C MET A 184 -0.23 11.07 -16.53
N LYS A 185 -0.16 11.56 -17.77
CA LYS A 185 -0.72 10.90 -18.97
C LYS A 185 -0.26 9.45 -19.17
N ASN A 186 0.95 9.14 -18.75
CA ASN A 186 1.51 7.80 -18.87
C ASN A 186 1.35 6.97 -17.58
N THR A 187 0.94 7.58 -16.48
CA THR A 187 0.70 6.91 -15.20
C THR A 187 -0.65 6.20 -15.21
N LYS A 188 -0.70 4.96 -14.72
CA LYS A 188 -1.95 4.22 -14.49
C LYS A 188 -2.32 4.34 -13.01
N VAL A 189 -3.59 4.60 -12.71
CA VAL A 189 -4.01 4.90 -11.35
C VAL A 189 -5.05 3.91 -10.87
N LEU A 190 -4.82 3.30 -9.71
CA LEU A 190 -5.79 2.49 -8.98
C LEU A 190 -6.22 3.21 -7.70
N ILE A 191 -7.53 3.38 -7.54
CA ILE A 191 -8.12 3.86 -6.29
C ILE A 191 -8.85 2.71 -5.62
N CYS A 192 -8.46 2.41 -4.38
CA CYS A 192 -9.10 1.46 -3.48
C CYS A 192 -9.82 2.24 -2.37
N ASN A 193 -11.11 2.54 -2.57
CA ASN A 193 -11.92 3.38 -1.69
C ASN A 193 -12.87 2.55 -0.83
N GLY A 194 -13.03 2.90 0.44
CA GLY A 194 -14.10 2.34 1.27
C GLY A 194 -15.45 2.97 0.90
N ALA A 195 -16.45 2.16 0.56
CA ALA A 195 -17.77 2.69 0.18
C ALA A 195 -18.50 3.43 1.32
N ALA A 196 -18.11 3.18 2.57
CA ALA A 196 -18.60 3.86 3.77
C ALA A 196 -17.56 4.84 4.37
N ASP A 197 -16.58 5.29 3.58
CA ASP A 197 -15.54 6.23 4.03
C ASP A 197 -16.13 7.65 4.15
N ALA A 198 -16.33 8.11 5.39
CA ALA A 198 -16.87 9.43 5.66
C ALA A 198 -15.91 10.59 5.31
N PHE A 199 -14.63 10.30 5.06
CA PHE A 199 -13.62 11.31 4.67
C PHE A 199 -13.49 11.48 3.15
N VAL A 200 -14.18 10.64 2.36
CA VAL A 200 -14.18 10.72 0.89
C VAL A 200 -15.62 10.87 0.38
N PRO A 201 -16.18 12.09 0.41
CA PRO A 201 -17.54 12.35 -0.05
C PRO A 201 -17.67 12.14 -1.56
N GLN A 202 -18.88 11.85 -2.04
CA GLN A 202 -19.16 11.59 -3.45
C GLN A 202 -18.70 12.73 -4.36
N ALA A 203 -18.81 13.97 -3.91
CA ALA A 203 -18.35 15.14 -4.69
C ALA A 203 -16.83 15.10 -4.99
N ASP A 204 -16.02 14.60 -4.05
CA ASP A 204 -14.57 14.45 -4.26
C ASP A 204 -14.26 13.31 -5.23
N ILE A 205 -15.05 12.22 -5.17
CA ILE A 205 -14.96 11.10 -6.13
C ILE A 205 -15.30 11.59 -7.54
N ASP A 206 -16.35 12.37 -7.69
CA ASP A 206 -16.81 12.91 -8.98
C ASP A 206 -15.79 13.92 -9.53
N ASN A 207 -15.23 14.77 -8.69
CA ASN A 207 -14.14 15.68 -9.06
C ASN A 207 -12.90 14.90 -9.52
N PHE A 208 -12.47 13.87 -8.75
CA PHE A 208 -11.33 13.03 -9.13
C PHE A 208 -11.54 12.42 -10.53
N LYS A 209 -12.68 11.78 -10.78
CA LYS A 209 -12.99 11.18 -12.08
C LYS A 209 -12.97 12.21 -13.20
N SER A 210 -13.58 13.37 -12.98
CA SER A 210 -13.60 14.49 -13.95
C SER A 210 -12.19 14.99 -14.27
N GLU A 211 -11.32 15.12 -13.26
CA GLU A 211 -9.94 15.53 -13.46
C GLU A 211 -9.13 14.48 -14.25
N MET A 212 -9.34 13.18 -13.97
CA MET A 212 -8.68 12.09 -14.69
C MET A 212 -9.13 12.03 -16.16
N ASP A 213 -10.43 12.12 -16.41
CA ASP A 213 -11.04 12.09 -17.74
C ASP A 213 -10.60 13.29 -18.59
N LYS A 214 -10.48 14.48 -17.99
CA LYS A 214 -10.03 15.72 -18.65
C LYS A 214 -8.67 15.57 -19.33
N TYR A 215 -7.76 14.78 -18.75
CA TYR A 215 -6.43 14.53 -19.30
C TYR A 215 -6.29 13.18 -19.99
N GLY A 216 -7.37 12.38 -20.07
CA GLY A 216 -7.36 11.03 -20.64
C GLY A 216 -6.47 10.05 -19.87
N ILE A 217 -6.36 10.22 -18.55
CA ILE A 217 -5.52 9.38 -17.69
C ILE A 217 -6.25 8.06 -17.44
N THR A 218 -5.55 6.94 -17.61
CA THR A 218 -6.11 5.61 -17.35
C THR A 218 -6.21 5.37 -15.85
N TYR A 219 -7.41 5.06 -15.34
CA TYR A 219 -7.61 4.71 -13.95
C TYR A 219 -8.65 3.62 -13.75
N GLU A 220 -8.57 2.92 -12.61
CA GLU A 220 -9.62 2.06 -12.06
C GLU A 220 -10.01 2.58 -10.67
N PHE A 221 -11.32 2.72 -10.43
CA PHE A 221 -11.86 3.14 -9.15
C PHE A 221 -12.66 1.98 -8.54
N LYS A 222 -12.19 1.44 -7.43
CA LYS A 222 -12.81 0.33 -6.72
C LYS A 222 -13.42 0.84 -5.42
N ASN A 223 -14.70 0.52 -5.21
CA ASN A 223 -15.43 0.80 -3.98
C ASN A 223 -15.70 -0.50 -3.25
N TYR A 224 -15.24 -0.61 -1.99
CA TYR A 224 -15.42 -1.81 -1.17
C TYR A 224 -16.59 -1.61 -0.22
N GLU A 225 -17.64 -2.40 -0.42
CA GLU A 225 -18.89 -2.32 0.34
C GLU A 225 -18.66 -2.45 1.86
N GLY A 226 -19.27 -1.56 2.65
CA GLY A 226 -19.16 -1.53 4.11
C GLY A 226 -17.78 -1.18 4.66
N ALA A 227 -16.76 -0.96 3.84
CA ALA A 227 -15.44 -0.52 4.30
C ALA A 227 -15.46 0.98 4.61
N THR A 228 -14.94 1.34 5.77
CA THR A 228 -14.69 2.74 6.19
C THR A 228 -13.27 3.16 5.86
N HIS A 229 -12.85 4.36 6.28
CA HIS A 229 -11.47 4.80 6.15
C HIS A 229 -10.49 3.88 6.90
N ALA A 230 -9.24 3.76 6.43
CA ALA A 230 -8.18 2.91 6.98
C ALA A 230 -8.54 1.41 7.05
N PHE A 231 -9.43 0.93 6.17
CA PHE A 231 -9.93 -0.45 6.17
C PHE A 231 -8.84 -1.52 5.98
N THR A 232 -7.66 -1.15 5.52
CA THR A 232 -6.52 -2.07 5.31
C THR A 232 -5.66 -2.25 6.55
N ASN A 233 -5.82 -1.42 7.59
CA ASN A 233 -4.97 -1.44 8.77
C ASN A 233 -5.66 -2.15 9.95
N LYS A 234 -5.10 -3.27 10.40
CA LYS A 234 -5.66 -4.08 11.52
C LYS A 234 -5.80 -3.31 12.83
N TYR A 235 -5.04 -2.24 13.02
CA TYR A 235 -5.07 -1.41 14.22
C TYR A 235 -6.09 -0.27 14.14
N SER A 236 -6.71 -0.04 12.97
CA SER A 236 -7.62 1.09 12.77
C SER A 236 -8.88 1.00 13.61
N THR A 237 -9.42 -0.20 13.87
CA THR A 237 -10.60 -0.37 14.72
C THR A 237 -10.37 0.13 16.15
N GLU A 238 -9.22 -0.20 16.74
CA GLU A 238 -8.89 0.26 18.09
C GLU A 238 -8.54 1.76 18.11
N ALA A 239 -7.86 2.26 17.07
CA ALA A 239 -7.62 3.67 16.91
C ALA A 239 -8.94 4.46 16.75
N GLY A 240 -9.89 3.94 15.97
CA GLY A 240 -11.22 4.53 15.80
C GLY A 240 -11.96 4.69 17.14
N LYS A 241 -11.97 3.64 17.97
CA LYS A 241 -12.54 3.69 19.32
C LYS A 241 -11.79 4.68 20.22
N LYS A 242 -10.45 4.61 20.25
CA LYS A 242 -9.61 5.45 21.11
C LYS A 242 -9.77 6.93 20.81
N PHE A 243 -9.87 7.31 19.56
CA PHE A 243 -9.90 8.69 19.12
C PHE A 243 -11.28 9.17 18.64
N ASN A 244 -12.32 8.35 18.79
CA ASN A 244 -13.70 8.61 18.33
C ASN A 244 -13.74 9.01 16.84
N MET A 245 -13.08 8.22 16.00
CA MET A 245 -13.02 8.42 14.55
C MET A 245 -13.80 7.33 13.79
N PRO A 246 -14.44 7.64 12.66
CA PRO A 246 -15.18 6.67 11.84
C PRO A 246 -14.24 5.83 10.96
N ILE A 247 -13.29 5.13 11.59
CA ILE A 247 -12.30 4.26 10.93
C ILE A 247 -12.35 2.86 11.53
N ALA A 248 -12.23 1.84 10.69
CA ALA A 248 -12.19 0.45 11.14
C ALA A 248 -11.52 -0.45 10.10
N TYR A 249 -10.85 -1.51 10.58
CA TYR A 249 -10.36 -2.59 9.74
C TYR A 249 -11.53 -3.39 9.14
N ASN A 250 -11.41 -3.72 7.87
CA ASN A 250 -12.33 -4.63 7.19
C ASN A 250 -11.50 -5.68 6.43
N GLU A 251 -11.45 -6.90 6.98
CA GLU A 251 -10.61 -7.97 6.45
C GLU A 251 -10.95 -8.33 5.00
N ALA A 252 -12.24 -8.37 4.65
CA ALA A 252 -12.68 -8.71 3.31
C ALA A 252 -12.23 -7.63 2.31
N ALA A 253 -12.40 -6.36 2.64
CA ALA A 253 -11.97 -5.25 1.82
C ALA A 253 -10.43 -5.15 1.72
N ASP A 254 -9.70 -5.40 2.82
CA ASP A 254 -8.23 -5.45 2.81
C ASP A 254 -7.71 -6.51 1.83
N LYS A 255 -8.22 -7.74 1.93
CA LYS A 255 -7.84 -8.83 1.03
C LYS A 255 -8.22 -8.58 -0.42
N ALA A 256 -9.45 -8.08 -0.66
CA ALA A 256 -9.93 -7.80 -2.00
C ALA A 256 -9.12 -6.68 -2.66
N SER A 257 -8.87 -5.57 -1.96
CA SER A 257 -8.10 -4.45 -2.47
C SER A 257 -6.63 -4.79 -2.75
N TRP A 258 -6.05 -5.65 -1.91
CA TRP A 258 -4.70 -6.19 -2.16
C TRP A 258 -4.66 -7.01 -3.44
N GLN A 259 -5.63 -7.89 -3.66
CA GLN A 259 -5.73 -8.70 -4.87
C GLN A 259 -6.01 -7.85 -6.12
N ASP A 260 -6.89 -6.84 -6.01
CA ASP A 260 -7.14 -5.88 -7.08
C ASP A 260 -5.85 -5.12 -7.47
N MET A 261 -5.03 -4.72 -6.49
CA MET A 261 -3.74 -4.09 -6.74
C MET A 261 -2.77 -5.04 -7.47
N ILE A 262 -2.67 -6.30 -7.04
CA ILE A 262 -1.83 -7.30 -7.71
C ILE A 262 -2.28 -7.45 -9.18
N SER A 263 -3.57 -7.65 -9.41
CA SER A 263 -4.13 -7.80 -10.76
C SER A 263 -3.92 -6.53 -11.63
N PHE A 264 -3.99 -5.35 -11.02
CA PHE A 264 -3.72 -4.09 -11.69
C PHE A 264 -2.23 -3.97 -12.07
N PHE A 265 -1.33 -4.41 -11.19
CA PHE A 265 0.11 -4.43 -11.48
C PHE A 265 0.42 -5.43 -12.60
N GLU A 266 -0.14 -6.65 -12.55
CA GLU A 266 0.02 -7.65 -13.63
C GLU A 266 -0.42 -7.11 -14.99
N LYS A 267 -1.49 -6.31 -15.02
CA LYS A 267 -2.03 -5.72 -16.26
C LYS A 267 -1.17 -4.59 -16.81
N TYR A 268 -0.66 -3.73 -15.96
CA TYR A 268 -0.02 -2.47 -16.37
C TYR A 268 1.46 -2.37 -16.04
N PHE A 269 1.94 -3.26 -15.20
CA PHE A 269 3.28 -3.27 -14.66
C PHE A 269 3.77 -4.71 -14.48
N PRO A 270 3.79 -5.53 -15.54
CA PRO A 270 4.15 -6.93 -15.42
C PRO A 270 5.58 -7.06 -14.93
N ALA A 271 5.78 -7.75 -13.81
CA ALA A 271 7.08 -8.18 -13.35
C ALA A 271 7.70 -9.09 -14.43
N LYS A 272 8.77 -8.64 -15.06
CA LYS A 272 9.49 -9.40 -16.09
C LYS A 272 10.35 -10.51 -15.49
#